data_12e33bbd4c084fcde020900b9004d57d
#
_entry.id   12e33bbd4c084fcde020900b9004d57d
#
_cell.length_a   1.000
_cell.length_b   1.000
_cell.length_c   1.000
_cell.angle_alpha   90.00
_cell.angle_beta   90.00
_cell.angle_gamma   90.00
#
_symmetry.space_group_name_H-M   'P 1'
#
loop_
_entity.id
_entity.type
_entity.pdbx_description
1 polymer ?
#
loop_
_entity_poly.entity_id
_entity_poly.type
_entity_poly.pdbx_seq_one_letter_code
_entity_poly.pdbx_strand_id
1 'polypeptide(L)'
;MKKIFITAVTSALMTLSLSSCADWLKVEMEDKIMEPVLFSKYTGYVSALNGVYVSLNDYYTNSELTNILDVMAQYYYVTDDNNHKYRLYQSFDFNDIGVESKNESLWNQGYTIIANTNTILNHLSDINDTPLTQAQFDLLRGESLALRAMLHFDILRRHGAIYALNPDAESIPYQDDTSREIKPFLSNKEAMEKIIADLTEASTLLKDSDPIITEGIKDTQTEDNGVSSYDMSFRQLRLNYYAVQGLLARAYLWMGDKANAYRIAKNEIIDKVNTESLQVFPWVTADQVSDDGRPDLLFSPEVMFSLYNNNRRKFNDNTFSSTLSLGNRLTFFGENKEDSKVAL
;
A
#
# COMPACT_ATOMS: atom_id res chain seq x y z
N MET A 1 -28.10 -60.78 39.84
CA MET A 1 -28.77 -59.51 39.54
C MET A 1 -27.96 -58.29 39.99
N LYS A 2 -27.37 -58.20 41.21
CA LYS A 2 -26.60 -57.05 41.67
C LYS A 2 -25.34 -56.74 40.81
N LYS A 3 -24.61 -57.74 40.31
CA LYS A 3 -23.42 -57.55 39.48
C LYS A 3 -23.72 -56.99 38.08
N ILE A 4 -24.82 -57.40 37.45
CA ILE A 4 -25.26 -56.93 36.14
C ILE A 4 -25.74 -55.47 36.23
N PHE A 5 -26.35 -55.05 37.36
CA PHE A 5 -26.79 -53.68 37.58
C PHE A 5 -25.63 -52.71 37.75
N ILE A 6 -24.59 -53.16 38.45
CA ILE A 6 -23.36 -52.36 38.68
C ILE A 6 -22.60 -52.16 37.35
N THR A 7 -22.51 -53.19 36.50
CA THR A 7 -21.84 -53.08 35.18
C THR A 7 -22.60 -52.19 34.20
N ALA A 8 -23.95 -52.22 34.24
CA ALA A 8 -24.78 -51.35 33.41
C ALA A 8 -24.69 -49.88 33.86
N VAL A 9 -24.63 -49.58 35.14
CA VAL A 9 -24.50 -48.22 35.66
C VAL A 9 -23.11 -47.64 35.41
N THR A 10 -22.02 -48.44 35.54
CA THR A 10 -20.65 -48.00 35.16
C THR A 10 -20.49 -47.77 33.67
N SER A 11 -21.11 -48.56 32.82
CA SER A 11 -21.10 -48.36 31.37
C SER A 11 -21.86 -47.09 30.94
N ALA A 12 -23.01 -46.81 31.59
CA ALA A 12 -23.79 -45.59 31.33
C ALA A 12 -23.10 -44.30 31.83
N LEU A 13 -22.33 -44.38 32.94
CA LEU A 13 -21.53 -43.23 33.40
C LEU A 13 -20.32 -42.94 32.47
N MET A 14 -19.72 -43.97 31.88
CA MET A 14 -18.62 -43.78 30.94
C MET A 14 -19.04 -43.17 29.61
N THR A 15 -20.27 -43.43 29.16
CA THR A 15 -20.78 -42.82 27.91
C THR A 15 -21.22 -41.38 28.09
N LEU A 16 -21.58 -40.93 29.29
CA LEU A 16 -21.93 -39.54 29.57
C LEU A 16 -20.71 -38.60 29.70
N SER A 17 -19.50 -39.13 29.93
CA SER A 17 -18.29 -38.32 30.06
C SER A 17 -17.62 -38.01 28.68
N LEU A 18 -18.08 -38.61 27.58
CA LEU A 18 -17.52 -38.38 26.23
C LEU A 18 -18.20 -37.24 25.47
N SER A 19 -19.31 -36.69 25.95
CA SER A 19 -20.01 -35.59 25.27
C SER A 19 -19.65 -34.19 25.80
N SER A 20 -18.80 -34.07 26.82
CA SER A 20 -18.49 -32.80 27.49
C SER A 20 -17.23 -32.08 26.93
N CYS A 21 -16.52 -32.64 25.97
CA CYS A 21 -15.24 -32.04 25.52
C CYS A 21 -15.31 -31.31 24.19
N ALA A 22 -16.46 -31.20 23.54
CA ALA A 22 -16.55 -30.52 22.27
C ALA A 22 -16.55 -28.96 22.37
N ASP A 23 -17.06 -28.43 23.51
CA ASP A 23 -17.09 -26.98 23.71
C ASP A 23 -15.81 -26.40 24.30
N TRP A 24 -14.98 -27.22 24.98
CA TRP A 24 -13.71 -26.75 25.57
C TRP A 24 -12.59 -26.59 24.53
N LEU A 25 -12.75 -27.14 23.31
CA LEU A 25 -11.80 -26.99 22.21
C LEU A 25 -12.13 -25.82 21.29
N LYS A 26 -13.22 -25.10 21.54
CA LYS A 26 -13.45 -23.78 20.95
C LYS A 26 -12.66 -22.73 21.75
N VAL A 27 -11.34 -22.73 21.60
CA VAL A 27 -10.54 -21.59 21.96
C VAL A 27 -10.88 -20.50 20.93
N GLU A 28 -11.87 -19.67 21.27
CA GLU A 28 -11.98 -18.37 20.64
C GLU A 28 -10.68 -17.64 20.99
N MET A 29 -9.82 -17.45 20.01
CA MET A 29 -8.69 -16.55 20.17
C MET A 29 -9.29 -15.15 20.34
N GLU A 30 -9.38 -14.66 21.58
CA GLU A 30 -9.99 -13.38 21.94
C GLU A 30 -9.38 -12.17 21.20
N ASP A 31 -8.23 -12.35 20.53
CA ASP A 31 -7.51 -11.27 19.85
C ASP A 31 -7.60 -11.30 18.31
N LYS A 32 -8.36 -12.24 17.70
CA LYS A 32 -8.55 -12.27 16.25
C LYS A 32 -10.02 -12.20 15.87
N ILE A 33 -10.42 -11.08 15.30
CA ILE A 33 -11.74 -10.96 14.69
C ILE A 33 -11.79 -11.99 13.54
N MET A 34 -12.75 -12.93 13.60
CA MET A 34 -12.92 -13.89 12.51
C MET A 34 -13.35 -13.16 11.23
N GLU A 35 -12.82 -13.58 10.09
CA GLU A 35 -13.03 -12.97 8.80
C GLU A 35 -14.54 -12.74 8.47
N PRO A 36 -15.46 -13.69 8.71
CA PRO A 36 -16.90 -13.45 8.49
C PRO A 36 -17.49 -12.34 9.38
N VAL A 37 -16.96 -12.18 10.59
CA VAL A 37 -17.40 -11.12 11.52
C VAL A 37 -16.83 -9.77 11.09
N LEU A 38 -15.58 -9.73 10.62
CA LEU A 38 -14.94 -8.52 10.12
C LEU A 38 -15.73 -7.93 8.96
N PHE A 39 -16.08 -8.75 7.97
CA PHE A 39 -16.80 -8.29 6.76
C PHE A 39 -18.33 -8.29 6.90
N SER A 40 -18.88 -8.39 8.13
CA SER A 40 -20.32 -8.32 8.36
C SER A 40 -20.87 -6.87 8.35
N LYS A 41 -20.02 -5.86 8.35
CA LYS A 41 -20.42 -4.44 8.40
C LYS A 41 -19.36 -3.53 7.77
N TYR A 42 -19.79 -2.35 7.33
CA TYR A 42 -18.93 -1.35 6.68
C TYR A 42 -17.64 -1.03 7.44
N THR A 43 -17.73 -0.81 8.76
CA THR A 43 -16.54 -0.51 9.59
C THR A 43 -15.50 -1.61 9.58
N GLY A 44 -15.89 -2.85 9.33
CA GLY A 44 -14.97 -3.97 9.20
C GLY A 44 -14.17 -3.92 7.90
N TYR A 45 -14.82 -3.60 6.78
CA TYR A 45 -14.14 -3.36 5.49
C TYR A 45 -13.15 -2.21 5.59
N VAL A 46 -13.57 -1.09 6.20
CA VAL A 46 -12.68 0.06 6.45
C VAL A 46 -11.49 -0.32 7.32
N SER A 47 -11.70 -1.12 8.37
CA SER A 47 -10.62 -1.61 9.25
C SER A 47 -9.64 -2.51 8.51
N ALA A 48 -10.12 -3.42 7.66
CA ALA A 48 -9.29 -4.27 6.82
C ALA A 48 -8.44 -3.44 5.86
N LEU A 49 -9.05 -2.48 5.19
CA LEU A 49 -8.37 -1.57 4.26
C LEU A 49 -7.32 -0.70 4.99
N ASN A 50 -7.64 -0.20 6.19
CA ASN A 50 -6.67 0.52 7.04
C ASN A 50 -5.46 -0.37 7.39
N GLY A 51 -5.69 -1.67 7.67
CA GLY A 51 -4.62 -2.63 7.90
C GLY A 51 -3.68 -2.78 6.70
N VAL A 52 -4.20 -2.70 5.46
CA VAL A 52 -3.39 -2.67 4.24
C VAL A 52 -2.53 -1.40 4.19
N TYR A 53 -3.09 -0.21 4.47
CA TYR A 53 -2.31 1.04 4.50
C TYR A 53 -1.23 1.06 5.58
N VAL A 54 -1.50 0.48 6.75
CA VAL A 54 -0.48 0.31 7.81
C VAL A 54 0.65 -0.60 7.32
N SER A 55 0.31 -1.72 6.69
CA SER A 55 1.31 -2.65 6.12
C SER A 55 2.12 -2.01 4.99
N LEU A 56 1.50 -1.16 4.17
CA LEU A 56 2.19 -0.37 3.15
C LEU A 56 3.20 0.59 3.77
N ASN A 57 2.80 1.31 4.83
CA ASN A 57 3.71 2.22 5.51
C ASN A 57 4.94 1.47 6.03
N ASP A 58 4.75 0.31 6.67
CA ASP A 58 5.86 -0.52 7.13
C ASP A 58 6.73 -1.03 5.97
N TYR A 59 6.12 -1.41 4.86
CA TYR A 59 6.81 -1.89 3.66
C TYR A 59 7.74 -0.83 3.05
N TYR A 60 7.27 0.41 2.92
CA TYR A 60 8.08 1.48 2.33
C TYR A 60 9.10 2.06 3.32
N THR A 61 8.79 2.14 4.62
CA THR A 61 9.61 2.83 5.61
C THR A 61 10.43 1.88 6.48
N ASN A 62 9.80 1.01 7.26
CA ASN A 62 10.49 0.15 8.22
C ASN A 62 11.31 -0.96 7.55
N SER A 63 10.88 -1.41 6.36
CA SER A 63 11.67 -2.35 5.55
C SER A 63 12.81 -1.68 4.77
N GLU A 64 13.00 -0.38 4.92
CA GLU A 64 14.02 0.42 4.23
C GLU A 64 13.89 0.47 2.69
N LEU A 65 12.74 0.06 2.13
CA LEU A 65 12.56 0.04 0.67
C LEU A 65 12.77 1.41 0.04
N THR A 66 12.23 2.49 0.64
CA THR A 66 12.42 3.85 0.15
C THR A 66 13.90 4.22 0.12
N ASN A 67 14.64 3.96 1.21
CA ASN A 67 16.06 4.26 1.27
C ASN A 67 16.87 3.50 0.20
N ILE A 68 16.55 2.21 0.00
CA ILE A 68 17.18 1.39 -1.04
C ILE A 68 16.95 1.98 -2.43
N LEU A 69 15.69 2.33 -2.75
CA LEU A 69 15.33 2.91 -4.03
C LEU A 69 15.98 4.27 -4.26
N ASP A 70 16.01 5.12 -3.26
CA ASP A 70 16.60 6.46 -3.33
C ASP A 70 18.14 6.40 -3.48
N VAL A 71 18.78 5.44 -2.82
CA VAL A 71 20.24 5.19 -2.99
C VAL A 71 20.52 4.69 -4.42
N MET A 72 19.71 3.75 -4.95
CA MET A 72 19.86 3.27 -6.33
C MET A 72 19.58 4.38 -7.35
N ALA A 73 18.67 5.31 -7.03
CA ALA A 73 18.41 6.51 -7.83
C ALA A 73 19.48 7.60 -7.65
N GLN A 74 20.49 7.38 -6.80
CA GLN A 74 21.60 8.30 -6.54
C GLN A 74 21.15 9.64 -5.91
N TYR A 75 20.03 9.66 -5.20
CA TYR A 75 19.58 10.84 -4.45
C TYR A 75 20.41 11.07 -3.18
N TYR A 76 21.01 10.01 -2.63
CA TYR A 76 21.85 10.10 -1.44
C TYR A 76 23.28 9.69 -1.75
N TYR A 77 24.21 10.39 -1.10
CA TYR A 77 25.60 10.00 -1.07
C TYR A 77 25.81 8.88 -0.05
N VAL A 78 26.38 7.79 -0.50
CA VAL A 78 26.85 6.68 0.32
C VAL A 78 28.36 6.78 0.37
N THR A 79 28.93 6.94 1.57
CA THR A 79 30.40 7.08 1.73
C THR A 79 31.14 5.87 1.17
N ASP A 80 32.36 6.09 0.71
CA ASP A 80 33.24 5.01 0.20
C ASP A 80 33.69 4.02 1.31
N ASP A 81 33.10 4.12 2.51
CA ASP A 81 33.28 3.14 3.57
C ASP A 81 32.74 1.78 3.13
N ASN A 82 33.63 0.80 3.06
CA ASN A 82 33.31 -0.57 2.66
C ASN A 82 32.21 -1.22 3.54
N ASN A 83 31.93 -0.64 4.70
CA ASN A 83 30.93 -1.13 5.64
C ASN A 83 29.60 -0.37 5.57
N HIS A 84 29.42 0.58 4.64
CA HIS A 84 28.14 1.29 4.55
C HIS A 84 27.01 0.34 4.15
N LYS A 85 25.93 0.32 4.93
CA LYS A 85 24.81 -0.65 4.79
C LYS A 85 24.11 -0.64 3.41
N TYR A 86 24.18 0.48 2.68
CA TYR A 86 23.59 0.61 1.35
C TYR A 86 24.61 0.57 0.21
N ARG A 87 25.88 0.33 0.48
CA ARG A 87 26.94 0.38 -0.53
C ARG A 87 26.68 -0.57 -1.70
N LEU A 88 26.24 -1.79 -1.41
CA LEU A 88 25.97 -2.81 -2.44
C LEU A 88 24.80 -2.40 -3.35
N TYR A 89 23.80 -1.69 -2.83
CA TYR A 89 22.72 -1.12 -3.64
C TYR A 89 23.22 0.05 -4.50
N GLN A 90 24.07 0.91 -3.96
CA GLN A 90 24.69 2.01 -4.74
C GLN A 90 25.53 1.47 -5.90
N SER A 91 26.26 0.38 -5.70
CA SER A 91 27.09 -0.27 -6.73
C SER A 91 26.30 -1.27 -7.60
N PHE A 92 25.01 -1.45 -7.36
CA PHE A 92 24.16 -2.43 -8.05
C PHE A 92 24.68 -3.87 -7.96
N ASP A 93 25.34 -4.23 -6.86
CA ASP A 93 25.80 -5.59 -6.62
C ASP A 93 24.67 -6.43 -6.01
N PHE A 94 23.87 -7.02 -6.89
CA PHE A 94 22.74 -7.88 -6.53
C PHE A 94 23.12 -9.34 -6.28
N ASN A 95 24.41 -9.70 -6.46
CA ASN A 95 24.88 -11.07 -6.23
C ASN A 95 25.32 -11.31 -4.77
N ASP A 96 25.35 -10.27 -3.95
CA ASP A 96 25.63 -10.43 -2.52
C ASP A 96 24.47 -11.11 -1.80
N ILE A 97 24.77 -12.11 -0.97
CA ILE A 97 23.76 -12.91 -0.26
C ILE A 97 22.87 -12.07 0.68
N GLY A 98 23.38 -10.99 1.25
CA GLY A 98 22.61 -10.08 2.10
C GLY A 98 21.64 -9.25 1.28
N VAL A 99 22.04 -8.81 0.09
CA VAL A 99 21.16 -8.10 -0.87
C VAL A 99 20.10 -9.04 -1.41
N GLU A 100 20.46 -10.27 -1.77
CA GLU A 100 19.51 -11.29 -2.23
C GLU A 100 18.44 -11.59 -1.15
N SER A 101 18.86 -11.88 0.08
CA SER A 101 17.95 -12.12 1.21
C SER A 101 17.04 -10.94 1.51
N LYS A 102 17.55 -9.71 1.40
CA LYS A 102 16.74 -8.50 1.60
C LYS A 102 15.71 -8.32 0.49
N ASN A 103 16.10 -8.55 -0.76
CA ASN A 103 15.19 -8.49 -1.91
C ASN A 103 14.09 -9.56 -1.84
N GLU A 104 14.42 -10.79 -1.40
CA GLU A 104 13.45 -11.84 -1.12
C GLU A 104 12.46 -11.42 -0.03
N SER A 105 12.95 -10.85 1.07
CA SER A 105 12.10 -10.32 2.14
C SER A 105 11.13 -9.24 1.64
N LEU A 106 11.61 -8.31 0.82
CA LEU A 106 10.79 -7.26 0.21
C LEU A 106 9.76 -7.82 -0.78
N TRP A 107 10.14 -8.83 -1.55
CA TRP A 107 9.22 -9.56 -2.43
C TRP A 107 8.08 -10.19 -1.63
N ASN A 108 8.43 -10.97 -0.61
CA ASN A 108 7.45 -11.67 0.23
C ASN A 108 6.52 -10.71 0.96
N GLN A 109 7.03 -9.57 1.47
CA GLN A 109 6.21 -8.55 2.10
C GLN A 109 5.23 -7.92 1.11
N GLY A 110 5.68 -7.58 -0.10
CA GLY A 110 4.82 -7.01 -1.14
C GLY A 110 3.66 -7.94 -1.50
N TYR A 111 3.95 -9.22 -1.75
CA TYR A 111 2.91 -10.21 -2.05
C TYR A 111 2.00 -10.53 -0.85
N THR A 112 2.49 -10.43 0.37
CA THR A 112 1.64 -10.53 1.57
C THR A 112 0.60 -9.41 1.61
N ILE A 113 0.97 -8.18 1.27
CA ILE A 113 0.04 -7.06 1.22
C ILE A 113 -0.97 -7.24 0.08
N ILE A 114 -0.51 -7.74 -1.08
CA ILE A 114 -1.39 -8.09 -2.20
C ILE A 114 -2.42 -9.16 -1.79
N ALA A 115 -1.99 -10.20 -1.08
CA ALA A 115 -2.90 -11.25 -0.59
C ALA A 115 -3.96 -10.70 0.37
N ASN A 116 -3.57 -9.81 1.29
CA ASN A 116 -4.52 -9.13 2.17
C ASN A 116 -5.51 -8.25 1.39
N THR A 117 -5.02 -7.56 0.35
CA THR A 117 -5.87 -6.76 -0.54
C THR A 117 -6.84 -7.65 -1.33
N ASN A 118 -6.38 -8.81 -1.82
CA ASN A 118 -7.23 -9.78 -2.51
C ASN A 118 -8.32 -10.36 -1.59
N THR A 119 -8.04 -10.52 -0.29
CA THR A 119 -9.06 -10.91 0.69
C THR A 119 -10.20 -9.89 0.73
N ILE A 120 -9.88 -8.60 0.77
CA ILE A 120 -10.89 -7.52 0.72
C ILE A 120 -11.66 -7.58 -0.61
N LEU A 121 -10.96 -7.69 -1.74
CA LEU A 121 -11.57 -7.77 -3.07
C LEU A 121 -12.49 -8.99 -3.24
N ASN A 122 -12.14 -10.12 -2.63
CA ASN A 122 -12.98 -11.31 -2.63
C ASN A 122 -14.34 -11.07 -1.94
N HIS A 123 -14.34 -10.33 -0.82
CA HIS A 123 -15.56 -9.90 -0.13
C HIS A 123 -16.28 -8.74 -0.82
N LEU A 124 -15.68 -8.14 -1.82
CA LEU A 124 -16.25 -7.10 -2.69
C LEU A 124 -16.47 -7.62 -4.12
N SER A 125 -16.72 -8.93 -4.30
CA SER A 125 -16.97 -9.52 -5.61
C SER A 125 -18.38 -9.23 -6.15
N ASP A 126 -19.37 -9.24 -5.28
CA ASP A 126 -20.77 -8.89 -5.59
C ASP A 126 -21.35 -8.04 -4.46
N ILE A 127 -21.93 -6.90 -4.80
CA ILE A 127 -22.57 -6.01 -3.83
C ILE A 127 -23.71 -6.67 -3.07
N ASN A 128 -24.46 -7.58 -3.73
CA ASN A 128 -25.59 -8.27 -3.12
C ASN A 128 -25.18 -9.18 -1.94
N ASP A 129 -23.91 -9.56 -1.87
CA ASP A 129 -23.35 -10.37 -0.79
C ASP A 129 -22.76 -9.50 0.34
N THR A 130 -22.95 -8.18 0.28
CA THR A 130 -22.36 -7.23 1.24
C THR A 130 -23.43 -6.41 1.97
N PRO A 131 -23.13 -5.89 3.18
CA PRO A 131 -24.01 -4.95 3.89
C PRO A 131 -23.80 -3.49 3.46
N LEU A 132 -23.17 -3.25 2.30
CA LEU A 132 -22.71 -1.94 1.85
C LEU A 132 -23.73 -1.23 0.97
N THR A 133 -23.72 0.09 0.98
CA THR A 133 -24.35 0.89 -0.08
C THR A 133 -23.49 0.82 -1.34
N GLN A 134 -24.07 1.14 -2.51
CA GLN A 134 -23.33 1.16 -3.78
C GLN A 134 -22.09 2.06 -3.71
N ALA A 135 -22.24 3.26 -3.17
CA ALA A 135 -21.11 4.20 -3.03
C ALA A 135 -19.99 3.67 -2.11
N GLN A 136 -20.36 3.00 -1.01
CA GLN A 136 -19.37 2.36 -0.11
C GLN A 136 -18.65 1.19 -0.80
N PHE A 137 -19.42 0.37 -1.52
CA PHE A 137 -18.88 -0.75 -2.27
C PHE A 137 -17.89 -0.26 -3.33
N ASP A 138 -18.31 0.70 -4.16
CA ASP A 138 -17.48 1.25 -5.24
C ASP A 138 -16.21 1.92 -4.71
N LEU A 139 -16.32 2.68 -3.62
CA LEU A 139 -15.19 3.33 -2.98
C LEU A 139 -14.16 2.30 -2.47
N LEU A 140 -14.61 1.32 -1.68
CA LEU A 140 -13.73 0.30 -1.09
C LEU A 140 -13.12 -0.62 -2.15
N ARG A 141 -13.90 -1.03 -3.15
CA ARG A 141 -13.42 -1.86 -4.25
C ARG A 141 -12.44 -1.09 -5.13
N GLY A 142 -12.75 0.16 -5.46
CA GLY A 142 -11.86 1.02 -6.25
C GLY A 142 -10.51 1.24 -5.57
N GLU A 143 -10.47 1.57 -4.27
CA GLU A 143 -9.21 1.70 -3.53
C GLU A 143 -8.43 0.37 -3.47
N SER A 144 -9.12 -0.75 -3.25
CA SER A 144 -8.45 -2.06 -3.17
C SER A 144 -7.84 -2.50 -4.50
N LEU A 145 -8.53 -2.26 -5.63
CA LEU A 145 -7.98 -2.51 -6.97
C LEU A 145 -6.75 -1.63 -7.24
N ALA A 146 -6.83 -0.36 -6.88
CA ALA A 146 -5.72 0.57 -7.03
C ALA A 146 -4.49 0.16 -6.19
N LEU A 147 -4.69 -0.31 -4.96
CA LEU A 147 -3.63 -0.83 -4.09
C LEU A 147 -2.96 -2.07 -4.69
N ARG A 148 -3.76 -3.01 -5.18
CA ARG A 148 -3.25 -4.22 -5.86
C ARG A 148 -2.42 -3.88 -7.07
N ALA A 149 -2.93 -2.99 -7.92
CA ALA A 149 -2.24 -2.54 -9.11
C ALA A 149 -0.94 -1.78 -8.79
N MET A 150 -0.97 -0.86 -7.83
CA MET A 150 0.21 -0.10 -7.40
C MET A 150 1.33 -1.02 -6.91
N LEU A 151 1.00 -2.00 -6.07
CA LEU A 151 1.98 -2.95 -5.55
C LEU A 151 2.59 -3.82 -6.64
N HIS A 152 1.76 -4.39 -7.52
CA HIS A 152 2.27 -5.16 -8.66
C HIS A 152 3.14 -4.29 -9.58
N PHE A 153 2.76 -3.04 -9.82
CA PHE A 153 3.55 -2.13 -10.62
C PHE A 153 4.91 -1.82 -9.98
N ASP A 154 4.95 -1.59 -8.68
CA ASP A 154 6.20 -1.34 -7.97
C ASP A 154 7.11 -2.58 -7.91
N ILE A 155 6.54 -3.78 -7.77
CA ILE A 155 7.29 -5.03 -7.85
C ILE A 155 7.81 -5.25 -9.27
N LEU A 156 6.97 -5.03 -10.30
CA LEU A 156 7.35 -5.12 -11.70
C LEU A 156 8.53 -4.20 -12.06
N ARG A 157 8.48 -2.97 -11.60
CA ARG A 157 9.55 -1.98 -11.86
C ARG A 157 10.88 -2.35 -11.21
N ARG A 158 10.87 -3.13 -10.14
CA ARG A 158 12.10 -3.59 -9.44
C ARG A 158 12.67 -4.89 -10.00
N HIS A 159 11.81 -5.80 -10.45
CA HIS A 159 12.19 -7.17 -10.78
C HIS A 159 12.00 -7.51 -12.27
N GLY A 160 11.13 -6.79 -12.98
CA GLY A 160 10.93 -6.96 -14.41
C GLY A 160 12.00 -6.23 -15.23
N ALA A 161 12.11 -6.59 -16.51
CA ALA A 161 12.95 -5.86 -17.45
C ALA A 161 12.36 -4.46 -17.74
N ILE A 162 13.19 -3.54 -18.22
CA ILE A 162 12.73 -2.23 -18.69
C ILE A 162 11.78 -2.46 -19.87
N TYR A 163 10.52 -2.04 -19.71
CA TYR A 163 9.45 -2.30 -20.69
C TYR A 163 9.84 -1.88 -22.13
N ALA A 164 10.40 -0.68 -22.27
CA ALA A 164 10.80 -0.15 -23.58
C ALA A 164 11.89 -0.98 -24.29
N LEU A 165 12.66 -1.78 -23.54
CA LEU A 165 13.73 -2.62 -24.08
C LEU A 165 13.24 -4.04 -24.38
N ASN A 166 12.38 -4.59 -23.55
CA ASN A 166 11.86 -5.95 -23.73
C ASN A 166 10.47 -6.12 -23.08
N PRO A 167 9.39 -5.80 -23.79
CA PRO A 167 8.03 -5.98 -23.29
C PRO A 167 7.63 -7.44 -23.13
N ASP A 168 8.25 -8.35 -23.86
CA ASP A 168 7.95 -9.78 -23.85
C ASP A 168 8.82 -10.57 -22.83
N ALA A 169 9.74 -9.90 -22.11
CA ALA A 169 10.51 -10.53 -21.06
C ALA A 169 9.61 -11.02 -19.93
N GLU A 170 9.91 -12.20 -19.41
CA GLU A 170 9.31 -12.70 -18.18
C GLU A 170 9.58 -11.72 -17.03
N SER A 171 8.56 -11.48 -16.18
CA SER A 171 8.61 -10.43 -15.16
C SER A 171 8.12 -10.91 -13.80
N ILE A 172 6.85 -10.81 -13.50
CA ILE A 172 6.25 -11.11 -12.21
C ILE A 172 4.98 -11.96 -12.36
N PRO A 173 4.63 -12.78 -11.38
CA PRO A 173 3.28 -13.34 -11.30
C PRO A 173 2.28 -12.25 -10.91
N TYR A 174 1.08 -12.26 -11.48
CA TYR A 174 0.00 -11.37 -11.08
C TYR A 174 -1.00 -12.12 -10.21
N GLN A 175 -0.98 -11.83 -8.91
CA GLN A 175 -1.85 -12.46 -7.94
C GLN A 175 -3.16 -11.65 -7.84
N ASP A 176 -4.23 -12.16 -8.45
CA ASP A 176 -5.51 -11.49 -8.58
C ASP A 176 -6.66 -12.17 -7.81
N ASP A 177 -6.36 -13.22 -7.07
CA ASP A 177 -7.31 -13.97 -6.25
C ASP A 177 -6.72 -14.36 -4.88
N THR A 178 -7.51 -15.04 -4.05
CA THR A 178 -7.13 -15.57 -2.73
C THR A 178 -6.57 -16.99 -2.78
N SER A 179 -6.39 -17.56 -3.98
CA SER A 179 -5.82 -18.88 -4.16
C SER A 179 -4.39 -18.94 -3.64
N ARG A 180 -4.00 -20.11 -3.11
CA ARG A 180 -2.61 -20.43 -2.75
C ARG A 180 -1.85 -21.09 -3.91
N GLU A 181 -2.47 -21.19 -5.07
CA GLU A 181 -1.81 -21.72 -6.26
C GLU A 181 -0.73 -20.76 -6.74
N ILE A 182 0.40 -21.32 -7.13
CA ILE A 182 1.51 -20.54 -7.70
C ILE A 182 1.07 -20.04 -9.08
N LYS A 183 0.93 -18.73 -9.21
CA LYS A 183 0.66 -18.10 -10.50
C LYS A 183 1.92 -18.13 -11.38
N PRO A 184 1.77 -18.33 -12.70
CA PRO A 184 2.90 -18.26 -13.60
C PRO A 184 3.48 -16.84 -13.65
N PHE A 185 4.76 -16.74 -13.93
CA PHE A 185 5.36 -15.47 -14.30
C PHE A 185 4.78 -15.02 -15.65
N LEU A 186 4.39 -13.77 -15.70
CA LEU A 186 3.87 -13.13 -16.91
C LEU A 186 4.98 -12.37 -17.63
N SER A 187 4.78 -12.10 -18.91
CA SER A 187 5.58 -11.10 -19.60
C SER A 187 5.33 -9.71 -19.01
N ASN A 188 6.27 -8.78 -19.21
CA ASN A 188 6.08 -7.37 -18.83
C ASN A 188 4.78 -6.80 -19.42
N LYS A 189 4.48 -7.15 -20.67
CA LYS A 189 3.28 -6.71 -21.37
C LYS A 189 2.02 -7.21 -20.69
N GLU A 190 1.90 -8.52 -20.44
CA GLU A 190 0.74 -9.12 -19.79
C GLU A 190 0.56 -8.60 -18.36
N ALA A 191 1.64 -8.43 -17.59
CA ALA A 191 1.58 -7.86 -16.25
C ALA A 191 1.09 -6.39 -16.29
N MET A 192 1.60 -5.58 -17.23
CA MET A 192 1.14 -4.19 -17.39
C MET A 192 -0.31 -4.10 -17.85
N GLU A 193 -0.78 -4.99 -18.72
CA GLU A 193 -2.19 -5.06 -19.13
C GLU A 193 -3.11 -5.31 -17.92
N LYS A 194 -2.74 -6.22 -17.01
CA LYS A 194 -3.48 -6.46 -15.77
C LYS A 194 -3.43 -5.26 -14.81
N ILE A 195 -2.29 -4.62 -14.65
CA ILE A 195 -2.13 -3.41 -13.84
C ILE A 195 -3.05 -2.30 -14.35
N ILE A 196 -3.06 -2.06 -15.67
CA ILE A 196 -3.91 -1.03 -16.30
C ILE A 196 -5.39 -1.40 -16.18
N ALA A 197 -5.74 -2.68 -16.29
CA ALA A 197 -7.12 -3.13 -16.13
C ALA A 197 -7.64 -2.82 -14.71
N ASP A 198 -6.88 -3.18 -13.66
CA ASP A 198 -7.25 -2.87 -12.29
C ASP A 198 -7.36 -1.35 -12.03
N LEU A 199 -6.40 -0.57 -12.53
CA LEU A 199 -6.43 0.90 -12.37
C LEU A 199 -7.61 1.54 -13.13
N THR A 200 -7.97 0.99 -14.29
CA THR A 200 -9.10 1.48 -15.08
C THR A 200 -10.43 1.17 -14.41
N GLU A 201 -10.60 -0.04 -13.87
CA GLU A 201 -11.77 -0.39 -13.06
C GLU A 201 -11.84 0.49 -11.80
N ALA A 202 -10.72 0.64 -11.08
CA ALA A 202 -10.63 1.52 -9.92
C ALA A 202 -11.04 2.96 -10.27
N SER A 203 -10.52 3.52 -11.36
CA SER A 203 -10.88 4.86 -11.85
C SER A 203 -12.37 5.00 -12.11
N THR A 204 -12.99 3.98 -12.71
CA THR A 204 -14.42 3.99 -13.03
C THR A 204 -15.26 3.98 -11.76
N LEU A 205 -14.92 3.13 -10.79
CA LEU A 205 -15.62 3.03 -9.51
C LEU A 205 -15.49 4.30 -8.67
N LEU A 206 -14.28 4.85 -8.58
CA LEU A 206 -13.99 6.04 -7.76
C LEU A 206 -14.55 7.33 -8.35
N LYS A 207 -14.76 7.39 -9.65
CA LYS A 207 -15.23 8.62 -10.33
C LYS A 207 -16.54 9.15 -9.76
N ASP A 208 -17.45 8.28 -9.38
CA ASP A 208 -18.78 8.66 -8.89
C ASP A 208 -18.94 8.41 -7.37
N SER A 209 -17.97 7.74 -6.73
CA SER A 209 -18.03 7.37 -5.31
C SER A 209 -17.04 8.09 -4.42
N ASP A 210 -15.96 8.67 -4.97
CA ASP A 210 -14.93 9.34 -4.17
C ASP A 210 -15.33 10.78 -3.84
N PRO A 211 -15.53 11.12 -2.56
CA PRO A 211 -15.93 12.47 -2.15
C PRO A 211 -14.91 13.55 -2.47
N ILE A 212 -13.64 13.20 -2.72
CA ILE A 212 -12.61 14.17 -3.09
C ILE A 212 -12.98 14.99 -4.34
N ILE A 213 -13.78 14.41 -5.24
CA ILE A 213 -14.17 15.03 -6.51
C ILE A 213 -15.12 16.21 -6.29
N THR A 214 -16.05 16.08 -5.33
CA THR A 214 -17.10 17.06 -5.08
C THR A 214 -16.86 17.91 -3.84
N GLU A 215 -16.09 17.40 -2.88
CA GLU A 215 -15.91 18.01 -1.56
C GLU A 215 -14.46 18.43 -1.30
N GLY A 216 -13.53 18.00 -2.14
CA GLY A 216 -12.10 18.24 -1.95
C GLY A 216 -11.51 17.46 -0.77
N ILE A 217 -10.38 17.94 -0.25
CA ILE A 217 -9.74 17.36 0.92
C ILE A 217 -10.41 17.89 2.18
N LYS A 218 -10.89 16.99 3.03
CA LYS A 218 -11.34 17.30 4.38
C LYS A 218 -10.29 16.88 5.39
N ASP A 219 -9.82 17.79 6.20
CA ASP A 219 -8.82 17.59 7.25
C ASP A 219 -9.43 17.44 8.65
N THR A 220 -10.76 17.57 8.75
CA THR A 220 -11.52 17.44 9.99
C THR A 220 -12.44 16.22 9.95
N GLN A 221 -12.51 15.52 11.06
CA GLN A 221 -13.53 14.51 11.28
C GLN A 221 -14.87 15.20 11.50
N THR A 222 -15.82 15.00 10.63
CA THR A 222 -17.22 15.38 10.87
C THR A 222 -17.96 14.15 11.36
N GLU A 223 -18.52 14.22 12.57
CA GLU A 223 -19.48 13.22 13.05
C GLU A 223 -20.82 13.49 12.36
N ASP A 224 -21.18 12.65 11.40
CA ASP A 224 -22.52 12.65 10.83
C ASP A 224 -23.27 11.42 11.34
N ASN A 225 -24.32 11.65 12.13
CA ASN A 225 -25.25 10.64 12.65
C ASN A 225 -24.64 9.42 13.38
N GLY A 226 -23.52 9.61 14.08
CA GLY A 226 -22.90 8.57 14.91
C GLY A 226 -22.07 7.54 14.11
N VAL A 227 -21.91 7.72 12.82
CA VAL A 227 -20.92 7.02 12.01
C VAL A 227 -19.73 7.96 11.86
N SER A 228 -18.59 7.58 12.40
CA SER A 228 -17.36 8.34 12.20
C SER A 228 -17.08 8.42 10.70
N SER A 229 -17.13 9.62 10.11
CA SER A 229 -16.77 9.87 8.72
C SER A 229 -15.24 9.88 8.50
N TYR A 230 -14.51 9.23 9.39
CA TYR A 230 -13.05 9.17 9.38
C TYR A 230 -12.46 8.67 8.06
N ASP A 231 -13.14 7.74 7.42
CA ASP A 231 -12.80 7.16 6.14
C ASP A 231 -13.03 8.10 4.94
N MET A 232 -13.92 9.08 5.11
CA MET A 232 -14.19 10.12 4.09
C MET A 232 -13.34 11.39 4.27
N SER A 233 -12.61 11.48 5.38
CA SER A 233 -11.64 12.56 5.63
C SER A 233 -10.25 12.12 5.16
N PHE A 234 -9.35 13.09 4.99
CA PHE A 234 -7.95 12.81 4.65
C PHE A 234 -7.75 11.97 3.39
N ARG A 235 -8.60 12.21 2.36
CA ARG A 235 -8.52 11.43 1.10
C ARG A 235 -7.15 11.48 0.42
N GLN A 236 -6.33 12.49 0.67
CA GLN A 236 -4.94 12.56 0.23
C GLN A 236 -4.02 11.51 0.88
N LEU A 237 -4.46 10.86 1.95
CA LEU A 237 -3.74 9.75 2.59
C LEU A 237 -4.20 8.37 2.07
N ARG A 238 -5.05 8.36 1.05
CA ARG A 238 -5.59 7.16 0.41
C ARG A 238 -5.46 7.24 -1.10
N LEU A 239 -5.52 6.10 -1.78
CA LEU A 239 -5.58 6.06 -3.24
C LEU A 239 -6.94 6.57 -3.73
N ASN A 240 -7.07 7.89 -3.69
CA ASN A 240 -8.24 8.61 -4.19
C ASN A 240 -8.28 8.61 -5.72
N TYR A 241 -9.38 9.11 -6.30
CA TYR A 241 -9.57 9.19 -7.74
C TYR A 241 -8.38 9.80 -8.48
N TYR A 242 -7.88 10.96 -8.03
CA TYR A 242 -6.78 11.65 -8.71
C TYR A 242 -5.44 10.91 -8.57
N ALA A 243 -5.22 10.26 -7.43
CA ALA A 243 -4.05 9.38 -7.25
C ALA A 243 -4.07 8.20 -8.22
N VAL A 244 -5.25 7.60 -8.46
CA VAL A 244 -5.44 6.52 -9.43
C VAL A 244 -5.20 7.03 -10.86
N GLN A 245 -5.67 8.23 -11.21
CA GLN A 245 -5.34 8.85 -12.51
C GLN A 245 -3.83 9.06 -12.65
N GLY A 246 -3.15 9.51 -11.59
CA GLY A 246 -1.70 9.65 -11.56
C GLY A 246 -0.96 8.33 -11.79
N LEU A 247 -1.44 7.24 -11.17
CA LEU A 247 -0.89 5.89 -11.37
C LEU A 247 -1.13 5.39 -12.81
N LEU A 248 -2.31 5.63 -13.38
CA LEU A 248 -2.61 5.30 -14.77
C LEU A 248 -1.69 6.06 -15.74
N ALA A 249 -1.54 7.36 -15.57
CA ALA A 249 -0.64 8.16 -16.38
C ALA A 249 0.80 7.66 -16.30
N ARG A 250 1.27 7.30 -15.08
CA ARG A 250 2.60 6.74 -14.83
C ARG A 250 2.77 5.36 -15.48
N ALA A 251 1.75 4.50 -15.43
CA ALA A 251 1.76 3.18 -16.05
C ALA A 251 1.86 3.28 -17.57
N TYR A 252 1.06 4.14 -18.21
CA TYR A 252 1.17 4.40 -19.65
C TYR A 252 2.52 4.99 -20.03
N LEU A 253 3.05 5.92 -19.23
CA LEU A 253 4.37 6.49 -19.48
C LEU A 253 5.47 5.42 -19.39
N TRP A 254 5.39 4.50 -18.43
CA TRP A 254 6.30 3.36 -18.31
C TRP A 254 6.28 2.46 -19.54
N MET A 255 5.11 2.25 -20.13
CA MET A 255 4.96 1.51 -21.38
C MET A 255 5.40 2.29 -22.63
N GLY A 256 5.73 3.58 -22.50
CA GLY A 256 6.05 4.46 -23.62
C GLY A 256 4.83 5.04 -24.33
N ASP A 257 3.63 4.78 -23.87
CA ASP A 257 2.39 5.37 -24.40
C ASP A 257 2.20 6.80 -23.86
N LYS A 258 2.97 7.70 -24.42
CA LYS A 258 2.97 9.12 -24.07
C LYS A 258 1.62 9.80 -24.36
N ALA A 259 0.88 9.31 -25.35
CA ALA A 259 -0.41 9.89 -25.73
C ALA A 259 -1.46 9.67 -24.63
N ASN A 260 -1.62 8.45 -24.13
CA ASN A 260 -2.52 8.16 -23.03
C ASN A 260 -2.03 8.77 -21.72
N ALA A 261 -0.73 8.73 -21.43
CA ALA A 261 -0.16 9.39 -20.25
C ALA A 261 -0.49 10.90 -20.24
N TYR A 262 -0.26 11.61 -21.35
CA TYR A 262 -0.59 13.03 -21.47
C TYR A 262 -2.10 13.28 -21.34
N ARG A 263 -2.92 12.51 -22.06
CA ARG A 263 -4.38 12.66 -22.02
C ARG A 263 -4.92 12.56 -20.60
N ILE A 264 -4.45 11.57 -19.85
CA ILE A 264 -4.90 11.37 -18.46
C ILE A 264 -4.39 12.51 -17.57
N ALA A 265 -3.10 12.81 -17.61
CA ALA A 265 -2.51 13.86 -16.78
C ALA A 265 -3.18 15.23 -17.06
N LYS A 266 -3.43 15.56 -18.33
CA LYS A 266 -4.04 16.83 -18.72
C LYS A 266 -5.54 16.86 -18.38
N ASN A 267 -6.31 15.90 -18.90
CA ASN A 267 -7.76 16.01 -18.90
C ASN A 267 -8.40 15.49 -17.60
N GLU A 268 -7.77 14.54 -16.89
CA GLU A 268 -8.33 13.94 -15.70
C GLU A 268 -7.73 14.51 -14.39
N ILE A 269 -6.55 15.14 -14.47
CA ILE A 269 -5.91 15.76 -13.30
C ILE A 269 -5.84 17.28 -13.49
N ILE A 270 -4.96 17.79 -14.35
CA ILE A 270 -4.63 19.22 -14.41
C ILE A 270 -5.88 20.09 -14.65
N ASP A 271 -6.77 19.69 -15.55
CA ASP A 271 -7.97 20.45 -15.91
C ASP A 271 -9.09 20.33 -14.87
N LYS A 272 -8.97 19.42 -13.87
CA LYS A 272 -10.06 19.11 -12.93
C LYS A 272 -9.75 19.37 -11.47
N VAL A 273 -8.49 19.26 -11.03
CA VAL A 273 -8.14 19.32 -9.61
C VAL A 273 -8.38 20.68 -8.98
N ASN A 274 -8.21 21.76 -9.74
CA ASN A 274 -8.35 23.13 -9.25
C ASN A 274 -9.21 23.94 -10.21
N THR A 275 -10.48 24.10 -9.85
CA THR A 275 -11.45 24.92 -10.59
C THR A 275 -11.77 26.20 -9.80
N GLU A 276 -12.54 27.12 -10.37
CA GLU A 276 -12.98 28.32 -9.65
C GLU A 276 -13.85 27.99 -8.43
N SER A 277 -14.60 26.88 -8.47
CA SER A 277 -15.52 26.47 -7.42
C SER A 277 -14.91 25.51 -6.40
N LEU A 278 -13.87 24.78 -6.76
CA LEU A 278 -13.25 23.78 -5.88
C LEU A 278 -11.73 23.68 -6.16
N GLN A 279 -10.95 23.92 -5.13
CA GLN A 279 -9.49 23.76 -5.12
C GLN A 279 -9.15 22.47 -4.37
N VAL A 280 -8.97 21.36 -5.08
CA VAL A 280 -8.67 20.07 -4.45
C VAL A 280 -7.22 20.00 -3.98
N PHE A 281 -6.30 20.43 -4.85
CA PHE A 281 -4.85 20.47 -4.56
C PHE A 281 -4.32 21.88 -4.87
N PRO A 282 -4.63 22.89 -4.02
CA PRO A 282 -4.16 24.25 -4.25
C PRO A 282 -2.64 24.32 -4.17
N TRP A 283 -2.07 25.26 -4.93
CA TRP A 283 -0.65 25.55 -4.82
C TRP A 283 -0.29 26.00 -3.42
N VAL A 284 0.85 25.51 -2.91
CA VAL A 284 1.40 25.98 -1.64
C VAL A 284 1.71 27.49 -1.75
N THR A 285 1.40 28.24 -0.70
CA THR A 285 1.67 29.68 -0.68
C THR A 285 3.07 29.97 -0.15
N ALA A 286 3.61 31.16 -0.51
CA ALA A 286 4.89 31.61 0.01
C ALA A 286 4.89 31.68 1.55
N ASP A 287 3.77 32.09 2.15
CA ASP A 287 3.61 32.18 3.61
C ASP A 287 3.71 30.80 4.27
N GLN A 288 3.10 29.76 3.66
CA GLN A 288 3.20 28.37 4.18
C GLN A 288 4.63 27.84 4.15
N VAL A 289 5.39 28.17 3.11
CA VAL A 289 6.79 27.73 2.95
C VAL A 289 7.73 28.50 3.84
N SER A 290 7.45 29.77 4.10
CA SER A 290 8.32 30.67 4.88
C SER A 290 7.90 30.86 6.34
N ASP A 291 6.94 30.08 6.84
CA ASP A 291 6.51 30.14 8.23
C ASP A 291 7.68 29.81 9.18
N ASP A 292 8.08 30.78 10.01
CA ASP A 292 9.22 30.64 10.94
C ASP A 292 9.02 29.51 11.98
N GLY A 293 7.77 29.14 12.26
CA GLY A 293 7.43 28.12 13.26
C GLY A 293 7.26 26.71 12.68
N ARG A 294 6.64 26.62 11.50
CA ARG A 294 6.30 25.32 10.86
C ARG A 294 6.25 25.44 9.33
N PRO A 295 7.39 25.62 8.67
CA PRO A 295 7.41 25.72 7.22
C PRO A 295 6.92 24.43 6.57
N ASP A 296 6.03 24.56 5.58
CA ASP A 296 5.59 23.43 4.76
C ASP A 296 6.59 23.17 3.64
N LEU A 297 7.64 22.41 3.94
CA LEU A 297 8.66 22.02 2.98
C LEU A 297 8.27 20.79 2.14
N LEU A 298 7.10 20.20 2.42
CA LEU A 298 6.57 19.06 1.66
C LEU A 298 5.60 19.49 0.57
N PHE A 299 5.22 20.77 0.52
CA PHE A 299 4.17 21.27 -0.37
C PHE A 299 2.88 20.44 -0.20
N SER A 300 2.52 20.22 1.07
CA SER A 300 1.47 19.26 1.44
C SER A 300 0.11 19.49 0.77
N PRO A 301 -0.32 20.73 0.44
CA PRO A 301 -1.56 20.96 -0.30
C PRO A 301 -1.55 20.39 -1.73
N GLU A 302 -0.36 20.24 -2.34
CA GLU A 302 -0.19 19.75 -3.73
C GLU A 302 -0.08 18.24 -3.83
N VAL A 303 0.00 17.52 -2.69
CA VAL A 303 0.21 16.07 -2.66
C VAL A 303 -1.09 15.32 -2.91
N MET A 304 -1.19 14.64 -4.05
CA MET A 304 -2.37 13.84 -4.40
C MET A 304 -2.51 12.57 -3.57
N PHE A 305 -1.40 11.97 -3.18
CA PHE A 305 -1.37 10.77 -2.34
C PHE A 305 -0.07 10.67 -1.55
N SER A 306 -0.18 10.35 -0.27
CA SER A 306 0.95 9.99 0.59
C SER A 306 0.50 9.00 1.67
N LEU A 307 1.46 8.24 2.19
CA LEU A 307 1.23 7.40 3.36
C LEU A 307 1.50 8.20 4.64
N TYR A 308 0.57 8.11 5.60
CA TYR A 308 0.79 8.72 6.90
C TYR A 308 1.78 7.91 7.73
N ASN A 309 2.93 8.52 8.05
CA ASN A 309 3.93 7.90 8.90
C ASN A 309 3.98 8.59 10.28
N ASN A 310 3.42 7.94 11.30
CA ASN A 310 3.47 8.42 12.69
C ASN A 310 4.86 8.24 13.32
N ASN A 311 5.74 7.42 12.75
CA ASN A 311 7.10 7.15 13.20
C ASN A 311 8.16 7.94 12.41
N ARG A 312 7.78 8.99 11.67
CA ARG A 312 8.70 9.77 10.82
C ARG A 312 9.95 10.28 11.54
N ARG A 313 9.83 10.61 12.84
CA ARG A 313 11.00 11.02 13.64
C ARG A 313 11.99 9.86 13.79
N LYS A 314 11.51 8.67 14.14
CA LYS A 314 12.35 7.47 14.24
C LYS A 314 12.97 7.10 12.89
N PHE A 315 12.23 7.24 11.80
CA PHE A 315 12.75 7.05 10.45
C PHE A 315 13.90 8.03 10.16
N ASN A 316 13.69 9.32 10.44
CA ASN A 316 14.74 10.34 10.30
C ASN A 316 15.96 10.05 11.17
N ASP A 317 15.75 9.71 12.45
CA ASP A 317 16.82 9.42 13.39
C ASP A 317 17.65 8.19 12.96
N ASN A 318 17.03 7.19 12.34
CA ASN A 318 17.67 5.97 11.84
C ASN A 318 18.33 6.13 10.45
N THR A 319 18.07 7.24 9.75
CA THR A 319 18.51 7.42 8.36
C THR A 319 19.46 8.60 8.19
N PHE A 320 19.14 9.74 8.79
CA PHE A 320 19.81 11.02 8.52
C PHE A 320 20.49 11.64 9.73
N SER A 321 20.24 11.16 10.94
CA SER A 321 20.77 11.77 12.16
C SER A 321 22.30 11.88 12.15
N SER A 322 22.80 13.04 12.55
CA SER A 322 24.25 13.26 12.73
C SER A 322 24.88 12.38 13.81
N THR A 323 24.07 11.74 14.66
CA THR A 323 24.54 10.79 15.68
C THR A 323 24.83 9.40 15.13
N LEU A 324 24.39 9.10 13.90
CA LEU A 324 24.72 7.85 13.22
C LEU A 324 26.16 7.86 12.75
N SER A 325 26.79 6.67 12.77
CA SER A 325 28.07 6.48 12.10
C SER A 325 27.95 6.74 10.58
N LEU A 326 29.04 7.12 9.95
CA LEU A 326 29.07 7.35 8.48
C LEU A 326 28.61 6.13 7.70
N GLY A 327 28.91 4.91 8.15
CA GLY A 327 28.45 3.66 7.53
C GLY A 327 26.94 3.38 7.63
N ASN A 328 26.19 4.18 8.37
CA ASN A 328 24.75 4.02 8.56
C ASN A 328 23.92 5.24 8.16
N ARG A 329 24.56 6.38 7.94
CA ARG A 329 23.91 7.67 7.68
C ARG A 329 23.84 7.95 6.18
N LEU A 330 22.64 8.26 5.69
CA LEU A 330 22.48 8.85 4.36
C LEU A 330 22.68 10.36 4.43
N THR A 331 23.34 10.91 3.42
CA THR A 331 23.53 12.36 3.26
C THR A 331 23.20 12.77 1.83
N PHE A 332 22.75 14.01 1.65
CA PHE A 332 22.49 14.54 0.30
C PHE A 332 23.76 14.90 -0.46
N PHE A 333 24.88 15.09 0.26
CA PHE A 333 26.14 15.55 -0.30
C PHE A 333 27.30 14.78 0.31
N GLY A 334 28.34 14.57 -0.49
CA GLY A 334 29.62 14.08 0.01
C GLY A 334 30.23 15.03 1.05
N GLU A 335 31.11 14.52 1.89
CA GLU A 335 31.77 15.31 2.95
C GLU A 335 32.64 16.47 2.39
N ASN A 336 33.02 16.40 1.12
CA ASN A 336 33.74 17.45 0.42
C ASN A 336 32.73 18.44 -0.20
N LYS A 337 32.80 19.70 0.24
CA LYS A 337 31.94 20.80 -0.30
C LYS A 337 32.06 20.99 -1.83
N GLU A 338 33.01 20.37 -2.48
CA GLU A 338 33.17 20.41 -3.95
C GLU A 338 32.17 19.50 -4.66
N ASP A 339 31.71 18.40 -4.04
CA ASP A 339 30.71 17.49 -4.59
C ASP A 339 29.29 18.09 -4.54
N SER A 340 29.07 19.11 -3.72
CA SER A 340 27.79 19.82 -3.57
C SER A 340 27.40 20.67 -4.80
N LYS A 341 28.26 20.81 -5.79
CA LYS A 341 28.00 21.61 -7.00
C LYS A 341 27.27 20.85 -8.11
N VAL A 342 27.05 19.56 -7.94
CA VAL A 342 26.39 18.69 -8.96
C VAL A 342 24.91 18.45 -8.67
N ALA A 343 24.39 18.90 -7.53
CA ALA A 343 23.04 18.58 -7.05
C ALA A 343 22.03 19.75 -7.14
N LEU A 344 22.24 20.68 -8.08
CA LEU A 344 21.22 21.73 -8.41
C LEU A 344 21.03 21.80 -9.90
#